data_e2d6cfd88c856d312f98abde84333504
#
_entry.id   e2d6cfd88c856d312f98abde84333504
#
_cell.length_a   1.000
_cell.length_b   1.000
_cell.length_c   1.000
_cell.angle_alpha   90.00
_cell.angle_beta   90.00
_cell.angle_gamma   90.00
#
_symmetry.space_group_name_H-M   'P 1'
#
loop_
_entity.id
_entity.type
_entity.pdbx_description
1 polymer ?
#
loop_
_entity_poly.entity_id
_entity_poly.type
_entity_poly.pdbx_seq_one_letter_code
_entity_poly.pdbx_strand_id
1 'polypeptide(L)'
;MTAADIANMLHRQKLIKRPESFRLEARFMGLEGKLQAGSYEIEAGKSNGEIIDILARGQVKTVSFTVPEGYTVEKTAAKLAAEGLGDAEKFKEAARNYTPYKYMETNNADVKYKAEGFIFPSTYQFNDSLTEKDMLAMMVKEFNTQINHEKISEAAEKTKMSIHDIVTIASMVELEAVFKEEQPRIAGVFLRRLQIYMPIQSDTTIQYILGGEQKAEITIADTRIENPYNTYVNSGLPPGP
;
A
#
# COMPACT_ATOMS: atom_id res chain seq x y z
N MET A 1 2.55 -16.99 -22.17
CA MET A 1 2.93 -18.43 -22.22
C MET A 1 1.75 -19.22 -22.72
N THR A 2 1.95 -20.11 -23.66
CA THR A 2 0.88 -21.01 -24.17
C THR A 2 0.78 -22.25 -23.28
N ALA A 3 -0.35 -22.99 -23.37
CA ALA A 3 -0.48 -24.28 -22.68
C ALA A 3 0.60 -25.29 -23.12
N ALA A 4 1.12 -25.16 -24.35
CA ALA A 4 2.23 -25.97 -24.83
C ALA A 4 3.54 -25.64 -24.13
N ASP A 5 3.81 -24.34 -23.89
CA ASP A 5 5.02 -23.90 -23.17
C ASP A 5 4.98 -24.37 -21.72
N ILE A 6 3.81 -24.29 -21.07
CA ILE A 6 3.56 -24.77 -19.70
C ILE A 6 3.83 -26.28 -19.61
N ALA A 7 3.22 -27.07 -20.52
CA ALA A 7 3.39 -28.51 -20.54
C ALA A 7 4.84 -28.93 -20.73
N ASN A 8 5.58 -28.25 -21.63
CA ASN A 8 7.01 -28.53 -21.86
C ASN A 8 7.86 -28.16 -20.62
N MET A 9 7.53 -27.09 -19.93
CA MET A 9 8.20 -26.68 -18.70
C MET A 9 7.97 -27.70 -17.59
N LEU A 10 6.72 -28.11 -17.34
CA LEU A 10 6.38 -29.13 -16.34
C LEU A 10 7.06 -30.48 -16.62
N HIS A 11 7.19 -30.85 -17.89
CA HIS A 11 7.91 -32.07 -18.29
C HIS A 11 9.40 -31.96 -17.99
N ARG A 12 10.06 -30.83 -18.30
CA ARG A 12 11.48 -30.60 -17.94
C ARG A 12 11.72 -30.67 -16.44
N GLN A 13 10.76 -30.24 -15.64
CA GLN A 13 10.80 -30.32 -14.18
C GLN A 13 10.38 -31.71 -13.64
N LYS A 14 10.10 -32.68 -14.52
CA LYS A 14 9.69 -34.05 -14.17
C LYS A 14 8.37 -34.13 -13.39
N LEU A 15 7.53 -33.10 -13.47
CA LEU A 15 6.21 -33.09 -12.82
C LEU A 15 5.17 -33.83 -13.64
N ILE A 16 5.31 -33.89 -14.96
CA ILE A 16 4.45 -34.67 -15.85
C ILE A 16 5.27 -35.59 -16.77
N LYS A 17 4.67 -36.71 -17.19
CA LYS A 17 5.36 -37.68 -18.01
C LYS A 17 5.36 -37.32 -19.51
N ARG A 18 4.23 -36.78 -20.02
CA ARG A 18 4.02 -36.49 -21.45
C ARG A 18 3.31 -35.14 -21.63
N PRO A 19 3.93 -34.17 -22.31
CA PRO A 19 3.31 -32.86 -22.56
C PRO A 19 2.01 -32.93 -23.31
N GLU A 20 1.90 -33.85 -24.28
CA GLU A 20 0.73 -33.99 -25.12
C GLU A 20 -0.51 -34.46 -24.32
N SER A 21 -0.31 -35.40 -23.37
CA SER A 21 -1.40 -35.89 -22.52
C SER A 21 -1.92 -34.79 -21.59
N PHE A 22 -1.02 -33.96 -21.03
CA PHE A 22 -1.38 -32.82 -20.20
C PHE A 22 -2.22 -31.80 -20.99
N ARG A 23 -1.80 -31.43 -22.19
CA ARG A 23 -2.54 -30.50 -23.06
C ARG A 23 -3.92 -31.03 -23.46
N LEU A 24 -4.00 -32.33 -23.82
CA LEU A 24 -5.26 -32.96 -24.18
C LEU A 24 -6.24 -32.93 -23.00
N GLU A 25 -5.75 -33.24 -21.79
CA GLU A 25 -6.54 -33.23 -20.56
C GLU A 25 -6.99 -31.80 -20.20
N ALA A 26 -6.12 -30.80 -20.29
CA ALA A 26 -6.45 -29.39 -20.06
C ALA A 26 -7.55 -28.90 -21.03
N ARG A 27 -7.49 -29.33 -22.30
CA ARG A 27 -8.53 -29.05 -23.31
C ARG A 27 -9.83 -29.74 -22.99
N PHE A 28 -9.80 -31.02 -22.61
CA PHE A 28 -10.98 -31.78 -22.25
C PHE A 28 -11.70 -31.19 -21.03
N MET A 29 -10.93 -30.69 -20.04
CA MET A 29 -11.44 -29.98 -18.87
C MET A 29 -11.94 -28.55 -19.18
N GLY A 30 -11.73 -28.03 -20.41
CA GLY A 30 -12.08 -26.65 -20.77
C GLY A 30 -11.22 -25.59 -20.11
N LEU A 31 -10.01 -25.95 -19.63
CA LEU A 31 -9.11 -25.11 -18.85
C LEU A 31 -7.83 -24.70 -19.59
N GLU A 32 -7.64 -25.15 -20.85
CA GLU A 32 -6.43 -24.88 -21.66
C GLU A 32 -6.09 -23.37 -21.73
N GLY A 33 -7.11 -22.49 -21.84
CA GLY A 33 -6.93 -21.02 -21.88
C GLY A 33 -7.01 -20.31 -20.52
N LYS A 34 -7.19 -21.05 -19.42
CA LYS A 34 -7.34 -20.50 -18.07
C LYS A 34 -6.14 -20.76 -17.16
N LEU A 35 -5.10 -21.40 -17.68
CA LEU A 35 -3.88 -21.65 -16.91
C LEU A 35 -3.17 -20.32 -16.62
N GLN A 36 -3.01 -19.98 -15.35
CA GLN A 36 -2.43 -18.72 -14.90
C GLN A 36 -0.90 -18.83 -14.81
N ALA A 37 -0.21 -17.73 -15.13
CA ALA A 37 1.23 -17.61 -14.93
C ALA A 37 1.53 -17.30 -13.46
N GLY A 38 2.66 -17.80 -12.95
CA GLY A 38 3.11 -17.56 -11.57
C GLY A 38 4.05 -18.67 -11.10
N SER A 39 4.58 -18.53 -9.89
CA SER A 39 5.34 -19.56 -9.21
C SER A 39 4.39 -20.46 -8.42
N TYR A 40 4.53 -21.76 -8.65
CA TYR A 40 3.69 -22.76 -8.04
C TYR A 40 4.54 -23.76 -7.26
N GLU A 41 4.08 -24.16 -6.10
CA GLU A 41 4.63 -25.26 -5.33
C GLU A 41 3.79 -26.51 -5.63
N ILE A 42 4.31 -27.35 -6.53
CA ILE A 42 3.62 -28.56 -7.00
C ILE A 42 4.34 -29.78 -6.44
N GLU A 43 3.66 -30.52 -5.57
CA GLU A 43 4.17 -31.76 -5.03
C GLU A 43 4.39 -32.81 -6.13
N ALA A 44 5.50 -33.52 -6.05
CA ALA A 44 5.78 -34.64 -6.97
C ALA A 44 4.71 -35.75 -6.82
N GLY A 45 4.28 -36.31 -7.96
CA GLY A 45 3.33 -37.42 -7.98
C GLY A 45 1.87 -36.99 -8.17
N LYS A 46 1.57 -35.70 -8.25
CA LYS A 46 0.23 -35.22 -8.64
C LYS A 46 -0.11 -35.63 -10.07
N SER A 47 -1.38 -35.94 -10.32
CA SER A 47 -1.91 -36.21 -11.65
C SER A 47 -1.95 -34.94 -12.52
N ASN A 48 -2.01 -35.10 -13.85
CA ASN A 48 -2.18 -33.95 -14.75
C ASN A 48 -3.42 -33.11 -14.39
N GLY A 49 -4.55 -33.74 -14.06
CA GLY A 49 -5.78 -33.05 -13.70
C GLY A 49 -5.62 -32.18 -12.45
N GLU A 50 -4.95 -32.68 -11.41
CA GLU A 50 -4.64 -31.89 -10.21
C GLU A 50 -3.72 -30.71 -10.52
N ILE A 51 -2.69 -30.92 -11.35
CA ILE A 51 -1.80 -29.83 -11.78
C ILE A 51 -2.55 -28.78 -12.60
N ILE A 52 -3.42 -29.21 -13.52
CA ILE A 52 -4.27 -28.31 -14.32
C ILE A 52 -5.17 -27.48 -13.40
N ASP A 53 -5.79 -28.10 -12.40
CA ASP A 53 -6.65 -27.41 -11.42
C ASP A 53 -5.87 -26.37 -10.61
N ILE A 54 -4.67 -26.71 -10.11
CA ILE A 54 -3.80 -25.80 -9.40
C ILE A 54 -3.48 -24.57 -10.25
N LEU A 55 -3.07 -24.79 -11.50
CA LEU A 55 -2.72 -23.71 -12.44
C LEU A 55 -3.93 -22.88 -12.86
N ALA A 56 -5.10 -23.52 -13.06
CA ALA A 56 -6.30 -22.82 -13.46
C ALA A 56 -6.91 -21.98 -12.33
N ARG A 57 -6.81 -22.44 -11.07
CA ARG A 57 -7.22 -21.69 -9.88
C ARG A 57 -6.24 -20.60 -9.50
N GLY A 58 -5.05 -20.56 -10.10
CA GLY A 58 -4.01 -19.59 -9.78
C GLY A 58 -3.51 -19.71 -8.33
N GLN A 59 -3.40 -20.93 -7.79
CA GLN A 59 -2.85 -21.18 -6.46
C GLN A 59 -1.33 -20.99 -6.45
N VAL A 60 -0.91 -19.77 -6.78
CA VAL A 60 0.51 -19.38 -6.75
C VAL A 60 1.02 -19.33 -5.31
N LYS A 61 2.29 -19.66 -5.14
CA LYS A 61 2.96 -19.46 -3.86
C LYS A 61 2.93 -17.98 -3.51
N THR A 62 2.40 -17.66 -2.34
CA THR A 62 2.35 -16.30 -1.84
C THR A 62 3.13 -16.17 -0.53
N VAL A 63 3.64 -14.98 -0.28
CA VAL A 63 4.26 -14.59 0.98
C VAL A 63 3.37 -13.53 1.62
N SER A 64 3.10 -13.68 2.91
CA SER A 64 2.34 -12.69 3.67
C SER A 64 3.21 -11.50 4.00
N PHE A 65 2.75 -10.30 3.68
CA PHE A 65 3.39 -9.03 3.99
C PHE A 65 2.43 -8.14 4.77
N THR A 66 2.77 -7.78 6.00
CA THR A 66 1.93 -6.94 6.86
C THR A 66 2.45 -5.51 6.88
N VAL A 67 1.57 -4.56 6.55
CA VAL A 67 1.77 -3.12 6.73
C VAL A 67 1.09 -2.72 8.04
N PRO A 68 1.85 -2.31 9.06
CA PRO A 68 1.29 -1.78 10.31
C PRO A 68 0.62 -0.41 10.13
N GLU A 69 -0.25 -0.05 11.07
CA GLU A 69 -0.80 1.30 11.19
C GLU A 69 0.34 2.33 11.39
N GLY A 70 0.17 3.54 10.84
CA GLY A 70 1.17 4.61 10.93
C GLY A 70 2.44 4.41 10.10
N TYR A 71 2.49 3.41 9.20
CA TYR A 71 3.62 3.26 8.28
C TYR A 71 3.58 4.29 7.16
N THR A 72 4.73 4.90 6.90
CA THR A 72 4.97 5.77 5.74
C THR A 72 5.35 4.95 4.50
N VAL A 73 5.34 5.59 3.33
CA VAL A 73 5.89 5.02 2.09
C VAL A 73 7.34 4.55 2.30
N GLU A 74 8.17 5.33 2.99
CA GLU A 74 9.57 4.99 3.28
C GLU A 74 9.69 3.74 4.16
N LYS A 75 8.91 3.64 5.24
CA LYS A 75 8.92 2.48 6.13
C LYS A 75 8.39 1.23 5.42
N THR A 76 7.34 1.38 4.61
CA THR A 76 6.78 0.27 3.82
C THR A 76 7.78 -0.24 2.79
N ALA A 77 8.46 0.66 2.07
CA ALA A 77 9.50 0.33 1.10
C ALA A 77 10.70 -0.39 1.75
N ALA A 78 11.17 0.14 2.90
CA ALA A 78 12.26 -0.47 3.65
C ALA A 78 11.92 -1.88 4.13
N LYS A 79 10.69 -2.07 4.64
CA LYS A 79 10.20 -3.38 5.08
C LYS A 79 10.08 -4.38 3.91
N LEU A 80 9.55 -3.96 2.75
CA LEU A 80 9.51 -4.78 1.53
C LEU A 80 10.89 -5.29 1.14
N ALA A 81 11.89 -4.40 1.14
CA ALA A 81 13.26 -4.77 0.81
C ALA A 81 13.88 -5.69 1.86
N ALA A 82 13.66 -5.44 3.15
CA ALA A 82 14.16 -6.26 4.25
C ALA A 82 13.61 -7.69 4.22
N GLU A 83 12.37 -7.87 3.77
CA GLU A 83 11.73 -9.17 3.60
C GLU A 83 12.03 -9.83 2.24
N GLY A 84 12.82 -9.17 1.38
CA GLY A 84 13.22 -9.70 0.06
C GLY A 84 12.08 -9.78 -0.95
N LEU A 85 11.02 -8.99 -0.76
CA LEU A 85 9.82 -9.00 -1.59
C LEU A 85 9.87 -8.00 -2.74
N GLY A 86 10.81 -7.05 -2.72
CA GLY A 86 10.94 -6.04 -3.77
C GLY A 86 12.08 -5.06 -3.51
N ASP A 87 12.22 -4.10 -4.42
CA ASP A 87 13.21 -3.03 -4.35
C ASP A 87 12.59 -1.77 -3.74
N ALA A 88 13.20 -1.24 -2.66
CA ALA A 88 12.69 -0.08 -1.94
C ALA A 88 12.61 1.18 -2.83
N GLU A 89 13.60 1.41 -3.69
CA GLU A 89 13.63 2.60 -4.55
C GLU A 89 12.56 2.53 -5.64
N LYS A 90 12.33 1.34 -6.22
CA LYS A 90 11.25 1.15 -7.21
C LYS A 90 9.88 1.33 -6.58
N PHE A 91 9.68 0.85 -5.35
CA PHE A 91 8.42 1.07 -4.62
C PHE A 91 8.18 2.56 -4.36
N LYS A 92 9.21 3.27 -3.87
CA LYS A 92 9.13 4.72 -3.62
C LYS A 92 8.89 5.51 -4.92
N GLU A 93 9.55 5.13 -6.00
CA GLU A 93 9.34 5.78 -7.30
C GLU A 93 7.91 5.56 -7.81
N ALA A 94 7.37 4.35 -7.67
CA ALA A 94 5.97 4.08 -7.98
C ALA A 94 5.03 4.96 -7.14
N ALA A 95 5.32 5.14 -5.84
CA ALA A 95 4.49 5.92 -4.93
C ALA A 95 4.49 7.44 -5.19
N ARG A 96 5.54 7.99 -5.83
CA ARG A 96 5.67 9.43 -6.10
C ARG A 96 4.47 10.02 -6.83
N ASN A 97 3.96 9.32 -7.84
CA ASN A 97 2.91 9.84 -8.72
C ASN A 97 1.71 8.90 -8.87
N TYR A 98 1.54 7.94 -7.95
CA TYR A 98 0.44 6.98 -8.02
C TYR A 98 -0.84 7.55 -7.43
N THR A 99 -1.79 7.95 -8.29
CA THR A 99 -3.08 8.55 -7.92
C THR A 99 -4.22 7.93 -8.73
N PRO A 100 -4.55 6.63 -8.50
CA PRO A 100 -5.61 5.96 -9.26
C PRO A 100 -7.01 6.51 -8.97
N TYR A 101 -7.18 7.26 -7.88
CA TYR A 101 -8.44 7.84 -7.47
C TYR A 101 -8.35 9.35 -7.41
N LYS A 102 -9.39 10.06 -7.89
CA LYS A 102 -9.43 11.53 -7.99
C LYS A 102 -9.16 12.24 -6.65
N TYR A 103 -9.59 11.66 -5.55
CA TYR A 103 -9.38 12.26 -4.22
C TYR A 103 -7.93 12.22 -3.72
N MET A 104 -7.05 11.48 -4.40
CA MET A 104 -5.62 11.45 -4.12
C MET A 104 -4.84 12.52 -4.90
N GLU A 105 -5.48 13.16 -5.88
CA GLU A 105 -4.82 14.15 -6.72
C GLU A 105 -4.50 15.41 -5.90
N THR A 106 -3.28 15.88 -6.00
CA THR A 106 -2.81 17.15 -5.44
C THR A 106 -1.87 17.84 -6.41
N ASN A 107 -1.99 19.16 -6.49
CA ASN A 107 -1.09 20.02 -7.26
C ASN A 107 0.03 20.62 -6.39
N ASN A 108 0.09 20.25 -5.10
CA ASN A 108 1.11 20.73 -4.20
C ASN A 108 2.46 20.06 -4.56
N ALA A 109 3.42 20.86 -5.01
CA ALA A 109 4.74 20.40 -5.43
C ALA A 109 5.60 19.87 -4.29
N ASP A 110 5.28 20.24 -3.03
CA ASP A 110 6.00 19.81 -1.84
C ASP A 110 5.61 18.39 -1.39
N VAL A 111 4.59 17.77 -2.00
CA VAL A 111 4.21 16.38 -1.71
C VAL A 111 5.25 15.43 -2.28
N LYS A 112 5.96 14.74 -1.39
CA LYS A 112 7.03 13.81 -1.75
C LYS A 112 6.50 12.54 -2.45
N TYR A 113 5.42 11.98 -1.91
CA TYR A 113 4.75 10.78 -2.43
C TYR A 113 3.24 11.01 -2.45
N LYS A 114 2.63 10.98 -3.64
CA LYS A 114 1.18 11.17 -3.75
C LYS A 114 0.38 9.97 -3.21
N ALA A 115 1.02 8.83 -3.00
CA ALA A 115 0.42 7.67 -2.36
C ALA A 115 0.56 7.66 -0.84
N GLU A 116 1.26 8.66 -0.22
CA GLU A 116 1.38 8.75 1.23
C GLU A 116 0.01 8.92 1.89
N GLY A 117 -0.21 8.22 2.99
CA GLY A 117 -1.50 8.19 3.70
C GLY A 117 -2.58 7.32 3.04
N PHE A 118 -2.34 6.80 1.82
CA PHE A 118 -3.30 5.97 1.08
C PHE A 118 -2.87 4.49 0.98
N ILE A 119 -1.81 4.09 1.67
CA ILE A 119 -1.40 2.70 1.85
C ILE A 119 -2.16 2.15 3.06
N PHE A 120 -3.13 1.25 2.82
CA PHE A 120 -3.98 0.74 3.91
C PHE A 120 -3.22 -0.27 4.77
N PRO A 121 -3.25 -0.15 6.11
CA PRO A 121 -2.67 -1.12 7.03
C PRO A 121 -3.42 -2.45 6.94
N SER A 122 -2.76 -3.51 6.48
CA SER A 122 -3.34 -4.85 6.33
C SER A 122 -2.25 -5.90 6.10
N THR A 123 -2.64 -7.17 6.06
CA THR A 123 -1.76 -8.26 5.61
C THR A 123 -2.10 -8.63 4.18
N TYR A 124 -1.14 -8.43 3.30
CA TYR A 124 -1.23 -8.70 1.86
C TYR A 124 -0.59 -10.03 1.51
N GLN A 125 -1.08 -10.68 0.45
CA GLN A 125 -0.51 -11.90 -0.10
C GLN A 125 0.18 -11.56 -1.41
N PHE A 126 1.51 -11.59 -1.42
CA PHE A 126 2.30 -11.29 -2.60
C PHE A 126 2.90 -12.57 -3.19
N ASN A 127 2.94 -12.64 -4.49
CA ASN A 127 3.70 -13.65 -5.23
C ASN A 127 4.85 -12.98 -5.98
N ASP A 128 5.82 -13.76 -6.41
CA ASP A 128 7.03 -13.29 -7.09
C ASP A 128 6.83 -12.77 -8.52
N SER A 129 5.60 -12.80 -9.05
CA SER A 129 5.27 -12.19 -10.34
C SER A 129 4.82 -10.73 -10.20
N LEU A 130 4.53 -10.24 -8.98
CA LEU A 130 4.09 -8.88 -8.74
C LEU A 130 5.27 -7.91 -8.78
N THR A 131 5.08 -6.79 -9.45
CA THR A 131 5.99 -5.66 -9.36
C THR A 131 5.69 -4.81 -8.12
N GLU A 132 6.63 -3.95 -7.72
CA GLU A 132 6.44 -2.99 -6.61
C GLU A 132 5.23 -2.07 -6.85
N LYS A 133 4.96 -1.74 -8.13
CA LYS A 133 3.78 -0.97 -8.54
C LYS A 133 2.49 -1.77 -8.36
N ASP A 134 2.50 -3.07 -8.63
CA ASP A 134 1.32 -3.94 -8.41
C ASP A 134 1.04 -4.09 -6.91
N MET A 135 2.07 -4.24 -6.08
CA MET A 135 1.96 -4.29 -4.62
C MET A 135 1.37 -2.99 -4.07
N LEU A 136 1.89 -1.84 -4.51
CA LEU A 136 1.35 -0.53 -4.16
C LEU A 136 -0.12 -0.39 -4.59
N ALA A 137 -0.45 -0.85 -5.80
CA ALA A 137 -1.82 -0.80 -6.32
C ALA A 137 -2.80 -1.62 -5.45
N MET A 138 -2.37 -2.79 -4.96
CA MET A 138 -3.17 -3.59 -4.04
C MET A 138 -3.42 -2.85 -2.73
N MET A 139 -2.40 -2.21 -2.15
CA MET A 139 -2.50 -1.48 -0.89
C MET A 139 -3.42 -0.24 -1.00
N VAL A 140 -3.28 0.53 -2.09
CA VAL A 140 -4.12 1.71 -2.35
C VAL A 140 -5.56 1.31 -2.71
N LYS A 141 -5.75 0.20 -3.42
CA LYS A 141 -7.08 -0.35 -3.69
C LYS A 141 -7.78 -0.76 -2.40
N GLU A 142 -7.03 -1.38 -1.47
CA GLU A 142 -7.58 -1.76 -0.17
C GLU A 142 -8.04 -0.53 0.62
N PHE A 143 -7.26 0.55 0.64
CA PHE A 143 -7.69 1.83 1.21
C PHE A 143 -9.03 2.28 0.62
N ASN A 144 -9.15 2.32 -0.71
CA ASN A 144 -10.38 2.72 -1.36
C ASN A 144 -11.58 1.81 -1.04
N THR A 145 -11.34 0.53 -0.75
CA THR A 145 -12.37 -0.44 -0.38
C THR A 145 -12.84 -0.26 1.07
N GLN A 146 -11.91 0.08 1.97
CA GLN A 146 -12.17 0.15 3.40
C GLN A 146 -12.71 1.49 3.87
N ILE A 147 -12.41 2.59 3.16
CA ILE A 147 -12.95 3.90 3.53
C ILE A 147 -14.47 3.95 3.35
N ASN A 148 -15.14 4.57 4.31
CA ASN A 148 -16.56 4.90 4.16
C ASN A 148 -16.72 6.15 3.31
N HIS A 149 -16.94 5.97 2.00
CA HIS A 149 -17.05 7.07 1.03
C HIS A 149 -18.15 8.08 1.38
N GLU A 150 -19.26 7.66 1.94
CA GLU A 150 -20.38 8.54 2.34
C GLU A 150 -19.95 9.44 3.50
N LYS A 151 -19.43 8.84 4.59
CA LYS A 151 -18.98 9.61 5.76
C LYS A 151 -17.84 10.57 5.45
N ILE A 152 -16.86 10.17 4.62
CA ILE A 152 -15.74 11.05 4.28
C ILE A 152 -16.18 12.19 3.36
N SER A 153 -17.15 11.96 2.47
CA SER A 153 -17.77 13.01 1.65
C SER A 153 -18.58 13.99 2.47
N GLU A 154 -19.38 13.51 3.43
CA GLU A 154 -20.08 14.39 4.38
C GLU A 154 -19.11 15.24 5.22
N ALA A 155 -18.01 14.65 5.67
CA ALA A 155 -16.98 15.37 6.40
C ALA A 155 -16.34 16.46 5.53
N ALA A 156 -16.04 16.16 4.25
CA ALA A 156 -15.50 17.09 3.28
C ALA A 156 -16.44 18.29 3.07
N GLU A 157 -17.73 18.05 2.91
CA GLU A 157 -18.75 19.11 2.76
C GLU A 157 -18.87 19.98 4.02
N LYS A 158 -18.94 19.35 5.21
CA LYS A 158 -19.07 20.07 6.50
C LYS A 158 -17.85 20.93 6.82
N THR A 159 -16.66 20.45 6.51
CA THR A 159 -15.40 21.15 6.79
C THR A 159 -14.96 22.08 5.66
N LYS A 160 -15.53 21.95 4.47
CA LYS A 160 -15.07 22.58 3.21
C LYS A 160 -13.63 22.22 2.84
N MET A 161 -13.20 21.02 3.22
CA MET A 161 -11.90 20.46 2.95
C MET A 161 -11.98 19.41 1.84
N SER A 162 -10.89 19.20 1.12
CA SER A 162 -10.78 18.06 0.21
C SER A 162 -10.67 16.74 1.01
N ILE A 163 -10.94 15.61 0.37
CA ILE A 163 -10.71 14.30 0.99
C ILE A 163 -9.23 14.12 1.31
N HIS A 164 -8.34 14.65 0.48
CA HIS A 164 -6.90 14.67 0.74
C HIS A 164 -6.56 15.40 2.05
N ASP A 165 -7.15 16.56 2.29
CA ASP A 165 -6.95 17.31 3.55
C ASP A 165 -7.45 16.54 4.76
N ILE A 166 -8.59 15.85 4.63
CA ILE A 166 -9.14 15.01 5.70
C ILE A 166 -8.20 13.84 6.01
N VAL A 167 -7.64 13.19 4.99
CA VAL A 167 -6.65 12.12 5.18
C VAL A 167 -5.37 12.66 5.80
N THR A 168 -4.97 13.89 5.44
CA THR A 168 -3.83 14.58 6.06
C THR A 168 -4.06 14.81 7.55
N ILE A 169 -5.24 15.28 7.96
CA ILE A 169 -5.58 15.41 9.38
C ILE A 169 -5.59 14.04 10.06
N ALA A 170 -6.20 13.04 9.43
CA ALA A 170 -6.31 11.69 9.98
C ALA A 170 -4.93 11.06 10.22
N SER A 171 -3.96 11.27 9.32
CA SER A 171 -2.59 10.75 9.47
C SER A 171 -1.87 11.34 10.69
N MET A 172 -2.07 12.63 10.97
CA MET A 172 -1.54 13.26 12.18
C MET A 172 -2.24 12.75 13.43
N VAL A 173 -3.58 12.62 13.40
CA VAL A 173 -4.37 12.12 14.53
C VAL A 173 -4.01 10.68 14.88
N GLU A 174 -3.77 9.82 13.88
CA GLU A 174 -3.38 8.43 14.06
C GLU A 174 -2.09 8.28 14.87
N LEU A 175 -1.11 9.14 14.62
CA LEU A 175 0.18 9.10 15.30
C LEU A 175 0.21 9.88 16.63
N GLU A 176 -0.72 10.81 16.86
CA GLU A 176 -0.83 11.60 18.08
C GLU A 176 -1.65 10.88 19.16
N ALA A 177 -2.68 10.10 18.75
CA ALA A 177 -3.58 9.43 19.67
C ALA A 177 -2.95 8.16 20.24
N VAL A 178 -2.89 8.05 21.56
CA VAL A 178 -2.52 6.80 22.25
C VAL A 178 -3.73 5.87 22.31
N PHE A 179 -4.93 6.42 22.51
CA PHE A 179 -6.19 5.67 22.58
C PHE A 179 -7.15 6.14 21.49
N LYS A 180 -7.90 5.20 20.90
CA LYS A 180 -8.88 5.52 19.82
C LYS A 180 -9.95 6.52 20.26
N GLU A 181 -10.33 6.50 21.52
CA GLU A 181 -11.32 7.42 22.09
C GLU A 181 -10.85 8.89 22.09
N GLU A 182 -9.54 9.13 22.01
CA GLU A 182 -8.96 10.48 21.97
C GLU A 182 -8.97 11.09 20.56
N GLN A 183 -9.00 10.25 19.51
CA GLN A 183 -8.92 10.69 18.12
C GLN A 183 -9.90 11.81 17.76
N PRO A 184 -11.21 11.76 18.11
CA PRO A 184 -12.14 12.83 17.80
C PRO A 184 -11.79 14.16 18.49
N ARG A 185 -11.22 14.10 19.70
CA ARG A 185 -10.82 15.29 20.47
C ARG A 185 -9.57 15.93 19.87
N ILE A 186 -8.58 15.13 19.51
CA ILE A 186 -7.34 15.59 18.85
C ILE A 186 -7.69 16.21 17.49
N ALA A 187 -8.50 15.54 16.67
CA ALA A 187 -9.00 16.08 15.40
C ALA A 187 -9.72 17.44 15.61
N GLY A 188 -10.55 17.54 16.64
CA GLY A 188 -11.22 18.78 17.02
C GLY A 188 -10.25 19.93 17.34
N VAL A 189 -9.13 19.63 18.01
CA VAL A 189 -8.08 20.62 18.31
C VAL A 189 -7.40 21.09 17.01
N PHE A 190 -7.04 20.19 16.11
CA PHE A 190 -6.42 20.55 14.83
C PHE A 190 -7.37 21.39 13.97
N LEU A 191 -8.61 20.96 13.83
CA LEU A 191 -9.64 21.72 13.10
C LEU A 191 -9.86 23.11 13.69
N ARG A 192 -9.88 23.23 15.02
CA ARG A 192 -10.01 24.52 15.69
C ARG A 192 -8.82 25.44 15.44
N ARG A 193 -7.57 24.91 15.52
CA ARG A 193 -6.37 25.68 15.21
C ARG A 193 -6.39 26.19 13.76
N LEU A 194 -6.78 25.36 12.81
CA LEU A 194 -6.95 25.78 11.41
C LEU A 194 -7.96 26.90 11.25
N GLN A 195 -9.14 26.82 11.93
CA GLN A 195 -10.19 27.85 11.86
C GLN A 195 -9.73 29.22 12.38
N ILE A 196 -8.87 29.26 13.38
CA ILE A 196 -8.36 30.50 13.97
C ILE A 196 -6.98 30.91 13.47
N TYR A 197 -6.52 30.28 12.37
CA TYR A 197 -5.20 30.50 11.74
C TYR A 197 -4.01 30.30 12.71
N MET A 198 -4.18 29.43 13.69
CA MET A 198 -3.11 29.01 14.60
C MET A 198 -2.31 27.86 14.00
N PRO A 199 -0.97 27.86 14.10
CA PRO A 199 -0.15 26.71 13.70
C PRO A 199 -0.61 25.43 14.39
N ILE A 200 -0.61 24.29 13.67
CA ILE A 200 -1.06 23.00 14.22
C ILE A 200 -0.11 22.52 15.32
N GLN A 201 1.21 22.69 15.14
CA GLN A 201 2.26 22.34 16.10
C GLN A 201 2.15 20.88 16.57
N SER A 202 2.13 19.95 15.62
CA SER A 202 2.13 18.52 15.91
C SER A 202 3.54 17.93 15.75
N ASP A 203 4.01 17.23 16.77
CA ASP A 203 5.30 16.54 16.78
C ASP A 203 5.36 15.44 15.71
N THR A 204 4.21 14.87 15.33
CA THR A 204 4.13 13.84 14.29
C THR A 204 4.67 14.33 12.95
N THR A 205 4.46 15.62 12.63
CA THR A 205 5.01 16.23 11.41
C THR A 205 6.54 16.39 11.46
N ILE A 206 7.10 16.63 12.63
CA ILE A 206 8.55 16.64 12.81
C ILE A 206 9.12 15.23 12.69
N GLN A 207 8.47 14.24 13.28
CA GLN A 207 8.86 12.83 13.12
C GLN A 207 8.89 12.42 11.65
N TYR A 208 7.89 12.85 10.86
CA TYR A 208 7.84 12.58 9.42
C TYR A 208 9.02 13.21 8.67
N ILE A 209 9.37 14.48 8.98
CA ILE A 209 10.49 15.21 8.38
C ILE A 209 11.83 14.53 8.69
N LEU A 210 12.02 14.10 9.94
CA LEU A 210 13.27 13.46 10.38
C LEU A 210 13.42 12.06 9.76
N GLY A 211 12.30 11.37 9.50
CA GLY A 211 12.32 10.01 8.96
C GLY A 211 12.93 8.98 9.89
N GLY A 212 13.14 7.76 9.40
CA GLY A 212 13.83 6.71 10.16
C GLY A 212 13.05 6.20 11.39
N GLU A 213 13.78 5.89 12.46
CA GLU A 213 13.19 5.51 13.75
C GLU A 213 12.58 6.72 14.46
N GLN A 214 11.47 6.47 15.15
CA GLN A 214 10.78 7.52 15.88
C GLN A 214 11.66 8.07 17.01
N LYS A 215 11.92 9.36 16.99
CA LYS A 215 12.70 10.03 18.02
C LYS A 215 11.87 10.10 19.32
N ALA A 216 12.48 9.69 20.45
CA ALA A 216 11.76 9.64 21.73
C ALA A 216 11.28 11.01 22.21
N GLU A 217 12.04 12.07 21.92
CA GLU A 217 11.70 13.46 22.27
C GLU A 217 12.02 14.40 21.11
N ILE A 218 11.07 15.25 20.76
CA ILE A 218 11.26 16.35 19.81
C ILE A 218 11.85 17.55 20.56
N THR A 219 13.03 18.01 20.13
CA THR A 219 13.69 19.16 20.72
C THR A 219 13.20 20.48 20.12
N ILE A 220 13.44 21.61 20.82
CA ILE A 220 13.17 22.95 20.29
C ILE A 220 13.91 23.21 18.97
N ALA A 221 15.10 22.63 18.79
CA ALA A 221 15.82 22.72 17.50
C ALA A 221 15.10 22.02 16.37
N ASP A 222 14.52 20.86 16.63
CA ASP A 222 13.74 20.10 15.65
C ASP A 222 12.49 20.88 15.19
N THR A 223 11.81 21.58 16.11
CA THR A 223 10.62 22.40 15.78
C THR A 223 10.93 23.62 14.91
N ARG A 224 12.21 23.95 14.69
CA ARG A 224 12.65 25.08 13.86
C ARG A 224 13.16 24.67 12.48
N ILE A 225 13.11 23.40 12.14
CA ILE A 225 13.53 22.89 10.83
C ILE A 225 12.69 23.55 9.73
N GLU A 226 13.36 24.20 8.77
CA GLU A 226 12.69 24.77 7.60
C GLU A 226 12.30 23.64 6.64
N ASN A 227 11.02 23.24 6.66
CA ASN A 227 10.47 22.20 5.82
C ASN A 227 8.96 22.47 5.63
N PRO A 228 8.39 22.28 4.41
CA PRO A 228 6.95 22.48 4.16
C PRO A 228 6.03 21.68 5.10
N TYR A 229 6.46 20.51 5.55
CA TYR A 229 5.69 19.67 6.49
C TYR A 229 5.74 20.16 7.94
N ASN A 230 6.63 21.08 8.29
CA ASN A 230 6.76 21.54 9.67
C ASN A 230 5.60 22.45 10.10
N THR A 231 4.66 21.88 10.86
CA THR A 231 3.47 22.59 11.37
C THR A 231 3.75 23.51 12.56
N TYR A 232 5.00 23.64 13.02
CA TYR A 232 5.41 24.66 14.00
C TYR A 232 5.73 26.00 13.36
N VAL A 233 6.29 25.98 12.13
CA VAL A 233 6.74 27.18 11.42
C VAL A 233 5.81 27.56 10.27
N ASN A 234 5.05 26.60 9.73
CA ASN A 234 4.08 26.84 8.66
C ASN A 234 2.65 26.81 9.24
N SER A 235 1.84 27.81 8.88
CA SER A 235 0.40 27.81 9.21
C SER A 235 -0.39 26.97 8.20
N GLY A 236 -1.48 26.37 8.68
CA GLY A 236 -2.31 25.51 7.85
C GLY A 236 -1.95 24.04 7.93
N LEU A 237 -2.46 23.24 7.00
CA LEU A 237 -2.11 21.82 6.88
C LEU A 237 -0.72 21.65 6.28
N PRO A 238 -0.01 20.57 6.62
CA PRO A 238 1.17 20.16 5.87
C PRO A 238 0.76 19.81 4.41
N PRO A 239 1.74 19.67 3.48
CA PRO A 239 1.46 19.40 2.06
C PRO A 239 0.60 18.16 1.78
N GLY A 240 0.70 17.15 2.65
CA GLY A 240 -0.05 15.90 2.53
C GLY A 240 0.05 15.04 3.79
N PRO A 241 -0.56 13.86 3.73
CA PRO A 241 -0.55 12.89 4.81
C PRO A 241 0.85 12.44 5.22
#